data_cc33498e036c758dd3b0c98943e8ad2c
#
_entry.id   cc33498e036c758dd3b0c98943e8ad2c
#
_cell.length_a   1.000
_cell.length_b   1.000
_cell.length_c   1.000
_cell.angle_alpha   90.00
_cell.angle_beta   90.00
_cell.angle_gamma   90.00
#
_symmetry.space_group_name_H-M   'P 1'
#
loop_
_entity.id
_entity.type
_entity.pdbx_description
1 polymer ?
#
loop_
_entity_poly.entity_id
_entity_poly.type
_entity_poly.pdbx_seq_one_letter_code
_entity_poly.pdbx_strand_id
1 'polypeptide(L)'
;MLPHFAEPIFELVKDEHSGELKFNVGKIEFTEENEILMIDMRIPVTYDKEKIVETLSRKAKEYGFEYIQHDYLKSIYVPLDSELITTLMSAYQEITGDMESQPVASGGATYARAMNNCVAFGCVLPGSPKTEHQPNEYIILDDIKKAMKIYMKAFEKFNK
;
A
#
# COMPACT_ATOMS: atom_id res chain seq x y z
N MET A 1 -12.97 10.04 -10.44
CA MET A 1 -13.11 9.40 -9.12
C MET A 1 -14.50 8.80 -9.10
N LEU A 2 -14.64 7.49 -9.09
CA LEU A 2 -15.92 6.81 -8.88
C LEU A 2 -16.01 6.47 -7.39
N PRO A 3 -16.52 7.37 -6.55
CA PRO A 3 -16.68 7.12 -5.16
C PRO A 3 -17.88 6.25 -4.97
N HIS A 4 -18.05 5.30 -4.24
CA HIS A 4 -19.29 4.68 -3.75
C HIS A 4 -19.87 3.45 -4.47
N PHE A 5 -19.18 2.78 -5.40
CA PHE A 5 -19.72 1.49 -5.89
C PHE A 5 -19.60 0.35 -4.87
N ALA A 6 -18.79 0.53 -3.84
CA ALA A 6 -18.60 -0.49 -2.81
C ALA A 6 -19.67 -0.45 -1.69
N GLU A 7 -20.27 0.69 -1.42
CA GLU A 7 -21.23 0.85 -0.32
C GLU A 7 -22.46 -0.04 -0.41
N PRO A 8 -23.06 -0.29 -1.59
CA PRO A 8 -24.19 -1.21 -1.70
C PRO A 8 -23.80 -2.69 -1.49
N ILE A 9 -22.52 -3.03 -1.64
CA ILE A 9 -22.06 -4.41 -1.57
C ILE A 9 -21.49 -4.72 -0.19
N PHE A 10 -20.81 -3.75 0.43
CA PHE A 10 -20.19 -3.87 1.73
C PHE A 10 -20.71 -2.79 2.67
N GLU A 11 -20.85 -3.13 3.94
CA GLU A 11 -20.82 -2.12 4.99
C GLU A 11 -19.46 -1.40 4.95
N LEU A 12 -19.38 -0.19 5.52
CA LEU A 12 -18.13 0.58 5.51
C LEU A 12 -16.97 -0.22 6.12
N VAL A 13 -16.11 -0.73 5.25
CA VAL A 13 -14.91 -1.50 5.62
C VAL A 13 -13.74 -0.56 5.68
N LYS A 14 -13.25 -0.29 6.89
CA LYS A 14 -12.09 0.60 7.12
C LYS A 14 -11.30 0.17 8.34
N ASP A 15 -10.05 0.60 8.43
CA ASP A 15 -9.25 0.57 9.64
C ASP A 15 -8.51 1.90 9.88
N GLU A 16 -7.94 2.04 11.08
CA GLU A 16 -7.22 3.25 11.47
C GLU A 16 -5.84 3.37 10.82
N HIS A 17 -5.28 2.26 10.32
CA HIS A 17 -3.90 2.19 9.81
C HIS A 17 -3.81 2.41 8.31
N SER A 18 -4.75 1.86 7.55
CA SER A 18 -4.71 1.89 6.07
C SER A 18 -5.93 2.51 5.41
N GLY A 19 -6.91 2.93 6.23
CA GLY A 19 -8.11 3.61 5.76
C GLY A 19 -9.17 2.66 5.19
N GLU A 20 -9.87 3.10 4.15
CA GLU A 20 -11.04 2.43 3.60
C GLU A 20 -10.69 1.39 2.53
N LEU A 21 -11.55 0.37 2.41
CA LEU A 21 -11.56 -0.56 1.28
C LEU A 21 -11.71 0.23 -0.03
N LYS A 22 -10.79 0.01 -0.95
CA LYS A 22 -10.82 0.67 -2.26
C LYS A 22 -11.05 -0.35 -3.36
N PHE A 23 -11.89 0.03 -4.31
CA PHE A 23 -12.16 -0.71 -5.53
C PHE A 23 -11.70 0.12 -6.74
N ASN A 24 -11.08 -0.56 -7.67
CA ASN A 24 -10.80 -0.03 -8.99
C ASN A 24 -11.27 -1.04 -10.04
N VAL A 25 -12.18 -0.62 -10.92
CA VAL A 25 -12.58 -1.44 -12.06
C VAL A 25 -11.48 -1.31 -13.11
N GLY A 26 -10.65 -2.35 -13.21
CA GLY A 26 -9.49 -2.37 -14.09
C GLY A 26 -9.83 -2.76 -15.52
N LYS A 27 -10.82 -3.64 -15.71
CA LYS A 27 -11.26 -4.07 -17.04
C LYS A 27 -12.74 -4.44 -17.04
N ILE A 28 -13.43 -4.03 -18.09
CA ILE A 28 -14.76 -4.52 -18.43
C ILE A 28 -14.68 -5.03 -19.87
N GLU A 29 -15.11 -6.27 -20.10
CA GLU A 29 -15.20 -6.86 -21.43
C GLU A 29 -16.53 -7.62 -21.51
N PHE A 30 -17.38 -7.20 -22.44
CA PHE A 30 -18.62 -7.88 -22.77
C PHE A 30 -18.65 -8.14 -24.26
N THR A 31 -18.46 -9.39 -24.64
CA THR A 31 -18.52 -9.87 -26.02
C THR A 31 -19.52 -11.04 -26.10
N GLU A 32 -19.80 -11.54 -27.29
CA GLU A 32 -20.62 -12.76 -27.45
C GLU A 32 -19.95 -14.00 -26.85
N GLU A 33 -18.61 -13.97 -26.63
CA GLU A 33 -17.82 -15.11 -26.18
C GLU A 33 -17.35 -14.95 -24.73
N ASN A 34 -17.21 -13.70 -24.23
CA ASN A 34 -16.64 -13.41 -22.92
C ASN A 34 -17.38 -12.29 -22.19
N GLU A 35 -17.64 -12.51 -20.93
CA GLU A 35 -18.17 -11.51 -20.00
C GLU A 35 -17.21 -11.41 -18.81
N ILE A 36 -16.33 -10.42 -18.80
CA ILE A 36 -15.28 -10.25 -17.79
C ILE A 36 -15.41 -8.88 -17.14
N LEU A 37 -15.44 -8.90 -15.81
CA LEU A 37 -15.30 -7.73 -14.95
C LEU A 37 -14.09 -7.95 -14.03
N MET A 38 -12.98 -7.25 -14.27
CA MET A 38 -11.81 -7.29 -13.39
C MET A 38 -11.82 -6.11 -12.41
N ILE A 39 -11.65 -6.44 -11.15
CA ILE A 39 -11.65 -5.47 -10.06
C ILE A 39 -10.36 -5.64 -9.25
N ASP A 40 -9.59 -4.56 -9.13
CA ASP A 40 -8.50 -4.46 -8.17
C ASP A 40 -9.04 -3.94 -6.84
N MET A 41 -8.66 -4.61 -5.76
CA MET A 41 -9.08 -4.24 -4.41
C MET A 41 -7.89 -3.96 -3.51
N ARG A 42 -8.02 -2.94 -2.68
CA ARG A 42 -7.10 -2.67 -1.58
C ARG A 42 -7.84 -2.83 -0.27
N ILE A 43 -7.61 -3.99 0.35
CA ILE A 43 -8.28 -4.38 1.59
C ILE A 43 -7.50 -3.78 2.77
N PRO A 44 -8.18 -3.13 3.73
CA PRO A 44 -7.55 -2.64 4.95
C PRO A 44 -6.75 -3.72 5.68
N VAL A 45 -5.57 -3.36 6.22
CA VAL A 45 -4.56 -4.32 6.69
C VAL A 45 -5.00 -5.16 7.87
N THR A 46 -5.96 -4.67 8.66
CA THR A 46 -6.52 -5.40 9.81
C THR A 46 -7.82 -6.12 9.49
N TYR A 47 -8.33 -5.99 8.26
CA TYR A 47 -9.60 -6.60 7.88
C TYR A 47 -9.40 -8.01 7.30
N ASP A 48 -10.35 -8.89 7.63
CA ASP A 48 -10.33 -10.27 7.15
C ASP A 48 -10.70 -10.35 5.66
N LYS A 49 -9.71 -10.68 4.84
CA LYS A 49 -9.88 -10.85 3.39
C LYS A 49 -10.99 -11.86 3.04
N GLU A 50 -11.11 -12.95 3.80
CA GLU A 50 -12.05 -14.02 3.48
C GLU A 50 -13.50 -13.53 3.54
N LYS A 51 -13.82 -12.60 4.44
CA LYS A 51 -15.15 -11.98 4.49
C LYS A 51 -15.46 -11.15 3.23
N ILE A 52 -14.44 -10.50 2.66
CA ILE A 52 -14.59 -9.78 1.39
C ILE A 52 -14.84 -10.77 0.26
N VAL A 53 -14.05 -11.84 0.19
CA VAL A 53 -14.17 -12.89 -0.85
C VAL A 53 -15.56 -13.56 -0.78
N GLU A 54 -16.02 -13.93 0.41
CA GLU A 54 -17.35 -14.51 0.60
C GLU A 54 -18.47 -13.58 0.11
N THR A 55 -18.38 -12.29 0.48
CA THR A 55 -19.37 -11.30 0.08
C THR A 55 -19.39 -11.11 -1.44
N LEU A 56 -18.22 -10.98 -2.06
CA LEU A 56 -18.10 -10.85 -3.51
C LEU A 56 -18.59 -12.10 -4.25
N SER A 57 -18.22 -13.28 -3.79
CA SER A 57 -18.64 -14.55 -4.40
C SER A 57 -20.16 -14.69 -4.36
N ARG A 58 -20.77 -14.35 -3.23
CA ARG A 58 -22.21 -14.37 -3.09
C ARG A 58 -22.88 -13.35 -4.03
N LYS A 59 -22.36 -12.10 -4.05
CA LYS A 59 -22.89 -11.05 -4.92
C LYS A 59 -22.71 -11.35 -6.40
N ALA A 60 -21.53 -11.81 -6.80
CA ALA A 60 -21.29 -12.24 -8.18
C ALA A 60 -22.32 -13.26 -8.63
N LYS A 61 -22.59 -14.28 -7.81
CA LYS A 61 -23.59 -15.32 -8.10
C LYS A 61 -25.01 -14.78 -8.20
N GLU A 62 -25.40 -13.80 -7.37
CA GLU A 62 -26.71 -13.13 -7.46
C GLU A 62 -26.94 -12.48 -8.84
N TYR A 63 -25.87 -12.02 -9.49
CA TYR A 63 -25.89 -11.39 -10.82
C TYR A 63 -25.50 -12.35 -11.96
N GLY A 64 -25.36 -13.64 -11.70
CA GLY A 64 -25.03 -14.66 -12.71
C GLY A 64 -23.55 -14.77 -13.06
N PHE A 65 -22.66 -14.10 -12.31
CA PHE A 65 -21.20 -14.18 -12.49
C PHE A 65 -20.58 -15.23 -11.60
N GLU A 66 -19.44 -15.77 -12.05
CA GLU A 66 -18.54 -16.55 -11.23
C GLU A 66 -17.42 -15.65 -10.67
N TYR A 67 -17.14 -15.76 -9.36
CA TYR A 67 -16.02 -15.07 -8.75
C TYR A 67 -14.74 -15.90 -8.91
N ILE A 68 -13.71 -15.33 -9.52
CA ILE A 68 -12.39 -15.94 -9.66
C ILE A 68 -11.36 -15.00 -9.03
N GLN A 69 -10.64 -15.47 -8.02
CA GLN A 69 -9.50 -14.74 -7.48
C GLN A 69 -8.30 -14.97 -8.41
N HIS A 70 -7.88 -13.91 -9.11
CA HIS A 70 -6.77 -13.97 -10.05
C HIS A 70 -5.42 -13.92 -9.33
N ASP A 71 -5.26 -12.98 -8.40
CA ASP A 71 -4.02 -12.76 -7.64
C ASP A 71 -4.31 -12.20 -6.26
N TYR A 72 -3.37 -12.36 -5.33
CA TYR A 72 -3.44 -11.76 -4.01
C TYR A 72 -2.05 -11.47 -3.46
N LEU A 73 -1.76 -10.20 -3.25
CA LEU A 73 -0.58 -9.74 -2.53
C LEU A 73 -0.97 -9.29 -1.13
N LYS A 74 -0.51 -10.03 -0.12
CA LYS A 74 -0.75 -9.68 1.28
C LYS A 74 -0.24 -8.28 1.58
N SER A 75 -1.03 -7.47 2.27
CA SER A 75 -0.61 -6.17 2.77
C SER A 75 0.50 -6.31 3.80
N ILE A 76 1.45 -5.37 3.80
CA ILE A 76 2.44 -5.24 4.85
C ILE A 76 1.84 -4.38 5.96
N TYR A 77 1.94 -4.86 7.17
CA TYR A 77 1.65 -4.07 8.37
C TYR A 77 2.72 -4.38 9.42
N VAL A 78 3.45 -3.36 9.83
CA VAL A 78 4.42 -3.42 10.93
C VAL A 78 4.01 -2.37 11.95
N PRO A 79 3.79 -2.74 13.23
CA PRO A 79 3.38 -1.80 14.27
C PRO A 79 4.37 -0.64 14.42
N LEU A 80 3.85 0.58 14.65
CA LEU A 80 4.67 1.79 14.73
C LEU A 80 5.65 1.78 15.91
N ASP A 81 5.32 1.05 16.97
CA ASP A 81 6.14 0.84 18.17
C ASP A 81 7.14 -0.31 18.06
N SER A 82 7.17 -1.01 16.91
CA SER A 82 8.14 -2.08 16.68
C SER A 82 9.58 -1.55 16.65
N GLU A 83 10.53 -2.40 17.04
CA GLU A 83 11.96 -2.07 16.98
C GLU A 83 12.40 -1.65 15.58
N LEU A 84 11.87 -2.31 14.53
CA LEU A 84 12.15 -1.95 13.14
C LEU A 84 11.76 -0.49 12.85
N ILE A 85 10.52 -0.11 13.13
CA ILE A 85 10.02 1.23 12.82
C ILE A 85 10.71 2.29 13.67
N THR A 86 10.82 2.07 14.99
CA THR A 86 11.46 3.03 15.90
C THR A 86 12.92 3.27 15.57
N THR A 87 13.65 2.23 15.16
CA THR A 87 15.06 2.35 14.72
C THR A 87 15.19 3.12 13.41
N LEU A 88 14.36 2.81 12.41
CA LEU A 88 14.35 3.53 11.13
C LEU A 88 13.98 5.00 11.31
N MET A 89 12.95 5.29 12.09
CA MET A 89 12.53 6.66 12.39
C MET A 89 13.61 7.43 13.16
N SER A 90 14.26 6.79 14.13
CA SER A 90 15.38 7.40 14.85
C SER A 90 16.55 7.74 13.92
N ALA A 91 16.87 6.88 12.94
CA ALA A 91 17.89 7.19 11.94
C ALA A 91 17.51 8.36 11.03
N TYR A 92 16.25 8.39 10.58
CA TYR A 92 15.70 9.47 9.79
C TYR A 92 15.76 10.81 10.52
N GLN A 93 15.24 10.86 11.75
CA GLN A 93 15.20 12.07 12.58
C GLN A 93 16.58 12.62 12.89
N GLU A 94 17.56 11.75 13.19
CA GLU A 94 18.94 12.15 13.49
C GLU A 94 19.62 12.84 12.30
N ILE A 95 19.33 12.39 11.08
CA ILE A 95 19.97 12.95 9.87
C ILE A 95 19.21 14.14 9.30
N THR A 96 17.89 14.14 9.41
CA THR A 96 17.04 15.19 8.80
C THR A 96 16.73 16.32 9.75
N GLY A 97 16.71 16.07 11.07
CA GLY A 97 16.17 16.99 12.08
C GLY A 97 14.64 17.09 12.09
N ASP A 98 13.97 16.31 11.24
CA ASP A 98 12.50 16.30 11.15
C ASP A 98 11.91 15.36 12.21
N MET A 99 11.34 15.96 13.25
CA MET A 99 10.71 15.25 14.36
C MET A 99 9.18 15.12 14.19
N GLU A 100 8.63 15.69 13.13
CA GLU A 100 7.18 15.79 12.91
C GLU A 100 6.64 14.69 12.00
N SER A 101 7.41 14.33 10.98
CA SER A 101 7.00 13.32 10.02
C SER A 101 6.82 11.94 10.64
N GLN A 102 5.77 11.26 10.22
CA GLN A 102 5.42 9.92 10.69
C GLN A 102 5.46 8.92 9.53
N PRO A 103 5.63 7.62 9.82
CA PRO A 103 5.45 6.57 8.83
C PRO A 103 4.05 6.66 8.20
N VAL A 104 3.98 6.42 6.90
CA VAL A 104 2.72 6.53 6.13
C VAL A 104 2.35 5.19 5.50
N ALA A 105 1.06 4.92 5.38
CA ALA A 105 0.57 3.82 4.58
C ALA A 105 0.64 4.19 3.09
N SER A 106 1.25 3.33 2.28
CA SER A 106 1.31 3.46 0.83
C SER A 106 0.43 2.42 0.15
N GLY A 107 -0.31 2.85 -0.85
CA GLY A 107 -1.08 1.94 -1.69
C GLY A 107 -0.25 1.19 -2.74
N GLY A 108 1.01 1.56 -2.96
CA GLY A 108 1.91 0.91 -3.89
C GLY A 108 2.43 -0.43 -3.40
N ALA A 109 2.76 -1.33 -4.34
CA ALA A 109 3.49 -2.55 -4.03
C ALA A 109 4.99 -2.28 -4.05
N THR A 110 5.73 -2.89 -3.11
CA THR A 110 7.18 -2.80 -3.03
C THR A 110 7.79 -4.17 -2.80
N TYR A 111 9.10 -4.31 -3.00
CA TYR A 111 9.85 -5.54 -2.69
C TYR A 111 9.80 -5.93 -1.20
N ALA A 112 9.45 -5.02 -0.30
CA ALA A 112 9.23 -5.33 1.10
C ALA A 112 8.21 -6.45 1.33
N ARG A 113 7.28 -6.66 0.38
CA ARG A 113 6.29 -7.76 0.44
C ARG A 113 6.90 -9.16 0.27
N ALA A 114 8.13 -9.27 -0.21
CA ALA A 114 8.82 -10.54 -0.36
C ALA A 114 9.37 -11.10 0.96
N MET A 115 9.37 -10.30 2.02
CA MET A 115 9.96 -10.65 3.31
C MET A 115 8.99 -10.42 4.46
N ASN A 116 9.14 -11.19 5.53
CA ASN A 116 8.44 -10.94 6.78
C ASN A 116 9.13 -9.80 7.55
N ASN A 117 8.36 -9.05 8.34
CA ASN A 117 8.87 -7.94 9.16
C ASN A 117 9.74 -6.98 8.35
N CYS A 118 9.22 -6.52 7.23
CA CYS A 118 9.92 -5.64 6.31
C CYS A 118 9.01 -4.46 5.93
N VAL A 119 9.59 -3.30 5.74
CA VAL A 119 8.88 -2.09 5.29
C VAL A 119 9.63 -1.41 4.16
N ALA A 120 8.92 -0.62 3.36
CA ALA A 120 9.56 0.28 2.43
C ALA A 120 10.14 1.48 3.20
N PHE A 121 11.42 1.74 2.99
CA PHE A 121 12.11 2.88 3.55
C PHE A 121 12.77 3.65 2.40
N GLY A 122 11.98 4.53 1.80
CA GLY A 122 12.31 5.19 0.53
C GLY A 122 13.16 6.44 0.67
N CYS A 123 13.56 6.98 -0.47
CA CYS A 123 14.43 8.15 -0.58
C CYS A 123 13.68 9.44 -0.97
N VAL A 124 12.38 9.40 -1.17
CA VAL A 124 11.56 10.60 -1.39
C VAL A 124 11.29 11.25 -0.04
N LEU A 125 11.91 12.41 0.18
CA LEU A 125 11.82 13.12 1.44
C LEU A 125 10.58 14.07 1.46
N PRO A 126 10.07 14.44 2.65
CA PRO A 126 9.03 15.46 2.75
C PRO A 126 9.43 16.73 2.03
N GLY A 127 8.53 17.26 1.20
CA GLY A 127 8.78 18.45 0.36
C GLY A 127 9.46 18.17 -0.98
N SER A 128 9.95 16.96 -1.23
CA SER A 128 10.47 16.60 -2.56
C SER A 128 9.35 16.49 -3.58
N PRO A 129 9.61 16.86 -4.84
CA PRO A 129 8.66 16.67 -5.93
C PRO A 129 8.26 15.19 -6.09
N LYS A 130 6.96 14.94 -6.23
CA LYS A 130 6.42 13.61 -6.54
C LYS A 130 6.35 13.45 -8.05
N THR A 131 7.38 12.86 -8.62
CA THR A 131 7.52 12.68 -10.08
C THR A 131 7.40 11.22 -10.52
N GLU A 132 7.14 10.32 -9.59
CA GLU A 132 7.00 8.89 -9.84
C GLU A 132 5.89 8.62 -10.86
N HIS A 133 6.17 7.80 -11.84
CA HIS A 133 5.25 7.44 -12.93
C HIS A 133 4.82 8.61 -13.83
N GLN A 134 5.57 9.71 -13.82
CA GLN A 134 5.32 10.86 -14.68
C GLN A 134 6.33 10.92 -15.83
N PRO A 135 5.96 11.54 -16.99
CA PRO A 135 6.95 11.86 -18.01
C PRO A 135 8.09 12.69 -17.43
N ASN A 136 9.32 12.34 -17.81
CA ASN A 136 10.55 12.98 -17.30
C ASN A 136 10.72 12.83 -15.78
N GLU A 137 10.36 11.69 -15.22
CA GLU A 137 10.61 11.34 -13.82
C GLU A 137 12.07 11.64 -13.45
N TYR A 138 12.27 12.26 -12.29
CA TYR A 138 13.58 12.61 -11.78
C TYR A 138 13.63 12.57 -10.24
N ILE A 139 14.84 12.53 -9.71
CA ILE A 139 15.10 12.67 -8.28
C ILE A 139 16.15 13.75 -8.06
N ILE A 140 16.03 14.48 -6.96
CA ILE A 140 16.99 15.50 -6.56
C ILE A 140 18.26 14.82 -6.01
N LEU A 141 19.44 15.15 -6.54
CA LEU A 141 20.70 14.53 -6.12
C LEU A 141 21.02 14.73 -4.63
N ASP A 142 20.63 15.86 -4.05
CA ASP A 142 20.86 16.10 -2.63
C ASP A 142 19.92 15.25 -1.75
N ASP A 143 18.73 14.90 -2.24
CA ASP A 143 17.84 13.93 -1.57
C ASP A 143 18.46 12.53 -1.58
N ILE A 144 19.08 12.11 -2.70
CA ILE A 144 19.83 10.83 -2.74
C ILE A 144 20.96 10.82 -1.72
N LYS A 145 21.79 11.88 -1.67
CA LYS A 145 22.89 12.00 -0.71
C LYS A 145 22.38 11.93 0.74
N LYS A 146 21.24 12.58 1.02
CA LYS A 146 20.63 12.56 2.33
C LYS A 146 20.08 11.18 2.67
N ALA A 147 19.39 10.52 1.72
CA ALA A 147 18.91 9.14 1.88
C ALA A 147 20.04 8.16 2.16
N MET A 148 21.18 8.28 1.47
CA MET A 148 22.36 7.45 1.75
C MET A 148 22.84 7.61 3.21
N LYS A 149 22.88 8.83 3.74
CA LYS A 149 23.25 9.07 5.15
C LYS A 149 22.25 8.44 6.11
N ILE A 150 20.94 8.54 5.80
CA ILE A 150 19.88 7.91 6.60
C ILE A 150 20.07 6.39 6.61
N TYR A 151 20.30 5.77 5.45
CA TYR A 151 20.50 4.32 5.37
C TYR A 151 21.76 3.87 6.13
N MET A 152 22.87 4.58 5.98
CA MET A 152 24.08 4.29 6.76
C MET A 152 23.81 4.37 8.26
N LYS A 153 23.08 5.40 8.71
CA LYS A 153 22.72 5.54 10.12
C LYS A 153 21.79 4.42 10.59
N ALA A 154 20.85 4.00 9.77
CA ALA A 154 19.97 2.86 10.08
C ALA A 154 20.80 1.57 10.26
N PHE A 155 21.73 1.27 9.34
CA PHE A 155 22.62 0.12 9.49
C PHE A 155 23.50 0.19 10.75
N GLU A 156 24.03 1.37 11.12
CA GLU A 156 24.77 1.55 12.36
C GLU A 156 23.91 1.24 13.59
N LYS A 157 22.62 1.61 13.57
CA LYS A 157 21.71 1.39 14.69
C LYS A 157 21.31 -0.07 14.85
N PHE A 158 21.11 -0.79 13.75
CA PHE A 158 20.79 -2.23 13.78
C PHE A 158 21.97 -3.13 14.12
N ASN A 159 23.19 -2.66 14.02
CA ASN A 159 24.41 -3.42 14.35
C ASN A 159 24.93 -3.16 15.77
N LYS A 160 24.18 -2.53 16.62
CA LYS A 160 24.48 -2.32 18.05
C LYS A 160 23.82 -3.39 18.90
#